data_4eb29ab9c6b1ba92f31494c94add45c2
#
_entry.id   4eb29ab9c6b1ba92f31494c94add45c2
#
_cell.length_a   1.000
_cell.length_b   1.000
_cell.length_c   1.000
_cell.angle_alpha   90.00
_cell.angle_beta   90.00
_cell.angle_gamma   90.00
#
_symmetry.space_group_name_H-M   'P 1'
#
loop_
_entity.id
_entity.type
_entity.pdbx_description
1 polymer ?
#
loop_
_entity_poly.entity_id
_entity_poly.type
_entity_poly.pdbx_seq_one_letter_code
_entity_poly.pdbx_strand_id
1 'polypeptide(L)'
;MRGNRQPDQLVRRFLDQYQWAGAPEELVVRLCEELLEEARAKVPVDVRMLASFRGILTIAEVEQAEAGCIFCAGERLLVHIRASDSPERQRFTICHETLHTFFPGFQEERRRRADTTVGTYDRNQLEEYLCDLGAAELLLPRRPFLAALPAQPSIDDVIELATTFTASLEATALRIVNLVTAPMALVVLEPAWKPAEQRELVRRATQPALVGLECRPPPKKLRVRWAYGPKMATIPKHKSVDDATLLATVLDTGSVNYEGATGLTDGTFQISARHLPYYREGEAIDRVLVLLRNPTNR
;
A
#
# COMPACT_ATOMS: atom_id res chain seq x y z
N MET A 1 15.71 -19.03 9.61
CA MET A 1 14.85 -20.14 10.10
C MET A 1 13.41 -19.67 10.06
N ARG A 2 12.61 -20.08 9.07
CA ARG A 2 11.16 -19.83 9.03
C ARG A 2 10.54 -20.77 10.05
N GLY A 3 10.11 -20.24 11.20
CA GLY A 3 9.38 -21.01 12.18
C GLY A 3 8.10 -21.56 11.57
N ASN A 4 7.90 -22.85 11.69
CA ASN A 4 6.72 -23.60 11.30
C ASN A 4 5.54 -23.12 12.17
N ARG A 5 4.85 -22.03 11.77
CA ARG A 5 3.67 -21.51 12.49
C ARG A 5 2.46 -22.23 11.93
N GLN A 6 1.69 -22.84 12.82
CA GLN A 6 0.40 -23.40 12.45
C GLN A 6 -0.47 -22.29 11.87
N PRO A 7 -1.06 -22.47 10.67
CA PRO A 7 -1.99 -21.50 10.10
C PRO A 7 -3.13 -21.26 11.08
N ASP A 8 -3.63 -20.02 11.08
CA ASP A 8 -4.83 -19.64 11.83
C ASP A 8 -5.97 -20.60 11.50
N GLN A 9 -6.79 -20.93 12.48
CA GLN A 9 -7.91 -21.88 12.33
C GLN A 9 -8.86 -21.44 11.19
N LEU A 10 -9.08 -20.15 11.01
CA LEU A 10 -9.90 -19.61 9.93
C LEU A 10 -9.27 -19.88 8.56
N VAL A 11 -7.98 -19.65 8.40
CA VAL A 11 -7.27 -19.91 7.14
C VAL A 11 -7.23 -21.40 6.82
N ARG A 12 -7.13 -22.28 7.82
CA ARG A 12 -7.29 -23.74 7.59
C ARG A 12 -8.66 -24.07 7.05
N ARG A 13 -9.73 -23.57 7.70
CA ARG A 13 -11.10 -23.76 7.22
C ARG A 13 -11.32 -23.20 5.81
N PHE A 14 -10.68 -22.09 5.49
CA PHE A 14 -10.68 -21.52 4.15
C PHE A 14 -10.03 -22.46 3.12
N LEU A 15 -8.85 -22.99 3.40
CA LEU A 15 -8.18 -23.97 2.53
C LEU A 15 -8.98 -25.27 2.38
N ASP A 16 -9.55 -25.78 3.49
CA ASP A 16 -10.38 -26.99 3.50
C ASP A 16 -11.66 -26.81 2.68
N GLN A 17 -12.30 -25.63 2.75
CA GLN A 17 -13.51 -25.31 1.97
C GLN A 17 -13.27 -25.43 0.46
N TYR A 18 -12.09 -25.06 -0.02
CA TYR A 18 -11.71 -25.16 -1.43
C TYR A 18 -10.88 -26.41 -1.76
N GLN A 19 -10.69 -27.32 -0.81
CA GLN A 19 -9.85 -28.53 -0.95
C GLN A 19 -8.46 -28.21 -1.50
N TRP A 20 -7.86 -27.10 -1.01
CA TRP A 20 -6.62 -26.55 -1.49
C TRP A 20 -5.42 -27.00 -0.64
N ALA A 21 -4.40 -27.60 -1.28
CA ALA A 21 -3.20 -28.09 -0.60
C ALA A 21 -1.99 -27.13 -0.69
N GLY A 22 -2.09 -26.05 -1.47
CA GLY A 22 -1.03 -25.06 -1.69
C GLY A 22 -1.03 -23.94 -0.66
N ALA A 23 -0.28 -22.88 -0.92
CA ALA A 23 -0.26 -21.67 -0.10
C ALA A 23 -1.61 -20.93 -0.18
N PRO A 24 -2.08 -20.31 0.92
CA PRO A 24 -3.33 -19.56 0.91
C PRO A 24 -3.31 -18.36 -0.04
N GLU A 25 -2.14 -17.75 -0.24
CA GLU A 25 -1.94 -16.67 -1.20
C GLU A 25 -2.24 -17.11 -2.64
N GLU A 26 -1.83 -18.31 -3.03
CA GLU A 26 -2.08 -18.88 -4.35
C GLU A 26 -3.57 -19.13 -4.57
N LEU A 27 -4.27 -19.61 -3.55
CA LEU A 27 -5.72 -19.79 -3.60
C LEU A 27 -6.44 -18.46 -3.78
N VAL A 28 -6.07 -17.43 -3.02
CA VAL A 28 -6.66 -16.09 -3.16
C VAL A 28 -6.46 -15.54 -4.57
N VAL A 29 -5.26 -15.63 -5.13
CA VAL A 29 -4.98 -15.19 -6.51
C VAL A 29 -5.87 -15.93 -7.50
N ARG A 30 -6.00 -17.25 -7.38
CA ARG A 30 -6.87 -18.06 -8.24
C ARG A 30 -8.33 -17.65 -8.15
N LEU A 31 -8.87 -17.49 -6.93
CA LEU A 31 -10.26 -17.07 -6.73
C LEU A 31 -10.55 -15.68 -7.29
N CYS A 32 -9.56 -14.77 -7.21
CA CYS A 32 -9.67 -13.44 -7.85
C CYS A 32 -9.68 -13.56 -9.38
N GLU A 33 -8.82 -14.38 -9.97
CA GLU A 33 -8.80 -14.62 -11.42
C GLU A 33 -10.14 -15.22 -11.90
N GLU A 34 -10.68 -16.22 -11.19
CA GLU A 34 -11.98 -16.83 -11.48
C GLU A 34 -13.12 -15.78 -11.41
N LEU A 35 -13.15 -14.92 -10.39
CA LEU A 35 -14.17 -13.86 -10.27
C LEU A 35 -14.06 -12.83 -11.40
N LEU A 36 -12.84 -12.42 -11.77
CA LEU A 36 -12.61 -11.48 -12.89
C LEU A 36 -13.04 -12.07 -14.24
N GLU A 37 -12.79 -13.36 -14.45
CA GLU A 37 -13.21 -14.08 -15.66
C GLU A 37 -14.73 -14.24 -15.72
N GLU A 38 -15.38 -14.66 -14.61
CA GLU A 38 -16.84 -14.77 -14.50
C GLU A 38 -17.55 -13.45 -14.80
N ALA A 39 -17.03 -12.36 -14.20
CA ALA A 39 -17.56 -11.02 -14.41
C ALA A 39 -17.17 -10.42 -15.78
N ARG A 40 -16.31 -11.08 -16.58
CA ARG A 40 -15.74 -10.53 -17.82
C ARG A 40 -15.18 -9.13 -17.63
N ALA A 41 -14.46 -8.95 -16.53
CA ALA A 41 -13.99 -7.66 -16.08
C ALA A 41 -13.05 -7.00 -17.10
N LYS A 42 -13.26 -5.69 -17.31
CA LYS A 42 -12.40 -4.84 -18.15
C LYS A 42 -11.67 -3.83 -17.28
N VAL A 43 -10.54 -3.33 -17.76
CA VAL A 43 -9.77 -2.28 -17.09
C VAL A 43 -10.32 -0.90 -17.52
N PRO A 44 -10.55 0.04 -16.57
CA PRO A 44 -10.52 -0.15 -15.12
C PRO A 44 -11.67 -1.05 -14.62
N VAL A 45 -11.38 -1.91 -13.66
CA VAL A 45 -12.34 -2.91 -13.17
C VAL A 45 -13.53 -2.22 -12.48
N ASP A 46 -14.77 -2.61 -12.83
CA ASP A 46 -15.95 -2.21 -12.06
C ASP A 46 -16.03 -3.02 -10.76
N VAL A 47 -15.50 -2.44 -9.67
CA VAL A 47 -15.44 -3.10 -8.36
C VAL A 47 -16.82 -3.34 -7.74
N ARG A 48 -17.83 -2.50 -8.06
CA ARG A 48 -19.21 -2.69 -7.59
C ARG A 48 -19.85 -3.88 -8.29
N MET A 49 -19.58 -4.05 -9.58
CA MET A 49 -20.00 -5.25 -10.32
C MET A 49 -19.36 -6.51 -9.71
N LEU A 50 -18.04 -6.54 -9.44
CA LEU A 50 -17.40 -7.69 -8.79
C LEU A 50 -18.05 -8.01 -7.43
N ALA A 51 -18.32 -7.01 -6.62
CA ALA A 51 -18.99 -7.17 -5.34
C ALA A 51 -20.38 -7.81 -5.50
N SER A 52 -21.13 -7.44 -6.55
CA SER A 52 -22.45 -8.01 -6.81
C SER A 52 -22.40 -9.50 -7.16
N PHE A 53 -21.37 -9.97 -7.86
CA PHE A 53 -21.13 -11.41 -8.12
C PHE A 53 -20.89 -12.20 -6.83
N ARG A 54 -20.50 -11.51 -5.76
CA ARG A 54 -20.33 -12.11 -4.41
C ARG A 54 -21.52 -11.87 -3.48
N GLY A 55 -22.67 -11.44 -4.03
CA GLY A 55 -23.89 -11.22 -3.26
C GLY A 55 -23.94 -9.89 -2.50
N ILE A 56 -22.98 -9.00 -2.68
CA ILE A 56 -22.99 -7.66 -2.08
C ILE A 56 -23.83 -6.75 -2.97
N LEU A 57 -25.08 -6.52 -2.56
CA LEU A 57 -26.05 -5.76 -3.36
C LEU A 57 -26.09 -4.27 -3.01
N THR A 58 -25.58 -3.91 -1.84
CA THR A 58 -25.60 -2.53 -1.34
C THR A 58 -24.21 -2.11 -0.86
N ILE A 59 -23.71 -1.01 -1.40
CA ILE A 59 -22.47 -0.37 -0.97
C ILE A 59 -22.81 1.10 -0.70
N ALA A 60 -22.75 1.49 0.57
CA ALA A 60 -23.07 2.83 1.04
C ALA A 60 -21.81 3.57 1.51
N GLU A 61 -21.71 4.83 1.12
CA GLU A 61 -20.69 5.76 1.62
C GLU A 61 -21.21 6.40 2.90
N VAL A 62 -20.49 6.23 4.00
CA VAL A 62 -20.90 6.70 5.33
C VAL A 62 -19.72 7.35 6.05
N GLU A 63 -20.03 8.29 6.94
CA GLU A 63 -19.01 8.84 7.83
C GLU A 63 -18.74 7.83 8.96
N GLN A 64 -17.53 7.26 8.96
CA GLN A 64 -17.10 6.27 9.94
C GLN A 64 -15.58 6.30 10.14
N ALA A 65 -15.11 5.72 11.26
CA ALA A 65 -13.69 5.65 11.57
C ALA A 65 -12.96 4.60 10.73
N GLU A 66 -13.59 3.45 10.50
CA GLU A 66 -13.04 2.36 9.69
C GLU A 66 -13.12 2.69 8.20
N ALA A 67 -12.14 2.23 7.40
CA ALA A 67 -12.16 2.42 5.95
C ALA A 67 -13.34 1.68 5.29
N GLY A 68 -13.65 0.46 5.76
CA GLY A 68 -14.79 -0.31 5.31
C GLY A 68 -15.28 -1.30 6.36
N CYS A 69 -16.46 -1.82 6.15
CA CYS A 69 -16.95 -3.01 6.83
C CYS A 69 -18.04 -3.72 6.02
N ILE A 70 -18.03 -5.05 6.04
CA ILE A 70 -19.08 -5.90 5.49
C ILE A 70 -19.92 -6.47 6.63
N PHE A 71 -21.23 -6.60 6.44
CA PHE A 71 -22.15 -7.21 7.40
C PHE A 71 -23.40 -7.75 6.72
N CYS A 72 -24.14 -8.60 7.44
CA CYS A 72 -25.40 -9.15 6.98
C CYS A 72 -26.58 -8.36 7.55
N ALA A 73 -27.55 -8.03 6.71
CA ALA A 73 -28.86 -7.55 7.13
C ALA A 73 -29.91 -8.55 6.58
N GLY A 74 -30.26 -9.52 7.43
CA GLY A 74 -31.00 -10.71 6.99
C GLY A 74 -30.17 -11.56 6.03
N GLU A 75 -30.70 -11.84 4.85
CA GLU A 75 -29.99 -12.56 3.78
C GLU A 75 -29.15 -11.67 2.86
N ARG A 76 -29.14 -10.35 3.09
CA ARG A 76 -28.45 -9.38 2.22
C ARG A 76 -27.09 -9.03 2.79
N LEU A 77 -26.08 -8.99 1.91
CA LEU A 77 -24.76 -8.46 2.21
C LEU A 77 -24.72 -6.96 1.91
N LEU A 78 -24.25 -6.21 2.88
CA LEU A 78 -24.06 -4.77 2.78
C LEU A 78 -22.59 -4.43 3.09
N VAL A 79 -22.07 -3.45 2.38
CA VAL A 79 -20.75 -2.87 2.63
C VAL A 79 -20.90 -1.38 2.90
N HIS A 80 -20.34 -0.93 4.00
CA HIS A 80 -20.12 0.50 4.25
C HIS A 80 -18.67 0.83 3.96
N ILE A 81 -18.44 1.93 3.25
CA ILE A 81 -17.13 2.50 2.99
C ILE A 81 -17.09 3.92 3.52
N ARG A 82 -15.91 4.38 3.93
CA ARG A 82 -15.73 5.74 4.46
C ARG A 82 -15.92 6.77 3.35
N ALA A 83 -16.87 7.71 3.56
CA ALA A 83 -17.19 8.75 2.60
C ALA A 83 -16.03 9.73 2.35
N SER A 84 -15.22 10.01 3.37
CA SER A 84 -14.07 10.93 3.29
C SER A 84 -12.80 10.33 2.65
N ASP A 85 -12.80 9.03 2.31
CA ASP A 85 -11.69 8.41 1.59
C ASP A 85 -11.70 8.82 0.09
N SER A 86 -10.50 8.86 -0.52
CA SER A 86 -10.40 9.11 -1.96
C SER A 86 -11.07 8.00 -2.77
N PRO A 87 -11.53 8.28 -4.01
CA PRO A 87 -12.16 7.28 -4.87
C PRO A 87 -11.32 6.01 -5.06
N GLU A 88 -9.99 6.14 -5.20
CA GLU A 88 -9.08 5.01 -5.36
C GLU A 88 -9.02 4.15 -4.09
N ARG A 89 -9.05 4.80 -2.91
CA ARG A 89 -9.08 4.10 -1.63
C ARG A 89 -10.42 3.41 -1.41
N GLN A 90 -11.52 4.06 -1.74
CA GLN A 90 -12.87 3.46 -1.68
C GLN A 90 -12.95 2.22 -2.59
N ARG A 91 -12.42 2.27 -3.81
CA ARG A 91 -12.35 1.12 -4.73
C ARG A 91 -11.56 -0.04 -4.13
N PHE A 92 -10.38 0.24 -3.54
CA PHE A 92 -9.59 -0.78 -2.86
C PHE A 92 -10.36 -1.39 -1.69
N THR A 93 -11.02 -0.57 -0.88
CA THR A 93 -11.86 -1.00 0.24
C THR A 93 -13.00 -1.91 -0.22
N ILE A 94 -13.71 -1.57 -1.31
CA ILE A 94 -14.76 -2.43 -1.87
C ILE A 94 -14.19 -3.80 -2.26
N CYS A 95 -13.04 -3.85 -2.94
CA CYS A 95 -12.39 -5.11 -3.27
C CYS A 95 -12.02 -5.90 -2.00
N HIS A 96 -11.46 -5.24 -0.98
CA HIS A 96 -11.09 -5.85 0.29
C HIS A 96 -12.31 -6.48 1.00
N GLU A 97 -13.41 -5.73 1.13
CA GLU A 97 -14.63 -6.25 1.74
C GLU A 97 -15.25 -7.41 0.91
N THR A 98 -15.08 -7.34 -0.41
CA THR A 98 -15.50 -8.45 -1.30
C THR A 98 -14.72 -9.72 -1.02
N LEU A 99 -13.42 -9.63 -0.70
CA LEU A 99 -12.58 -10.80 -0.38
C LEU A 99 -13.04 -11.52 0.90
N HIS A 100 -13.56 -10.82 1.90
CA HIS A 100 -14.11 -11.47 3.09
C HIS A 100 -15.21 -12.50 2.77
N THR A 101 -15.95 -12.33 1.67
CA THR A 101 -16.98 -13.28 1.24
C THR A 101 -16.46 -14.65 0.82
N PHE A 102 -15.17 -14.80 0.58
CA PHE A 102 -14.55 -16.08 0.26
C PHE A 102 -14.23 -16.91 1.52
N PHE A 103 -14.14 -16.26 2.69
CA PHE A 103 -13.78 -16.92 3.93
C PHE A 103 -15.01 -17.52 4.63
N PRO A 104 -14.88 -18.71 5.25
CA PRO A 104 -15.98 -19.34 5.98
C PRO A 104 -16.38 -18.53 7.21
N GLY A 105 -17.68 -18.37 7.43
CA GLY A 105 -18.21 -17.69 8.61
C GLY A 105 -18.25 -16.16 8.54
N PHE A 106 -17.91 -15.54 7.39
CA PHE A 106 -17.97 -14.08 7.23
C PHE A 106 -19.38 -13.52 7.50
N GLN A 107 -20.44 -14.32 7.27
CA GLN A 107 -21.83 -13.94 7.52
C GLN A 107 -22.19 -13.85 9.00
N GLU A 108 -21.45 -14.54 9.86
CA GLU A 108 -21.71 -14.62 11.30
C GLU A 108 -21.16 -13.40 12.06
N GLU A 109 -20.20 -12.71 11.50
CA GLU A 109 -19.50 -11.59 12.13
C GLU A 109 -19.45 -10.36 11.20
N ARG A 110 -19.62 -9.20 11.82
CA ARG A 110 -19.34 -7.94 11.14
C ARG A 110 -17.84 -7.79 10.96
N ARG A 111 -17.38 -7.73 9.71
CA ARG A 111 -15.97 -7.53 9.38
C ARG A 111 -15.68 -6.04 9.30
N ARG A 112 -14.61 -5.61 9.95
CA ARG A 112 -14.13 -4.23 9.91
C ARG A 112 -12.68 -4.21 9.49
N ARG A 113 -12.37 -3.34 8.54
CA ARG A 113 -11.01 -3.05 8.17
C ARG A 113 -10.46 -1.95 9.08
N ALA A 114 -9.42 -2.27 9.85
CA ALA A 114 -8.65 -1.27 10.56
C ALA A 114 -7.75 -0.50 9.58
N ASP A 115 -7.48 0.77 9.89
CA ASP A 115 -6.48 1.56 9.15
C ASP A 115 -5.07 1.05 9.49
N THR A 116 -4.66 -0.02 8.83
CA THR A 116 -3.31 -0.57 8.99
C THR A 116 -2.34 0.13 8.05
N THR A 117 -1.19 0.52 8.59
CA THR A 117 -0.06 0.97 7.77
C THR A 117 0.50 -0.22 7.01
N VAL A 118 0.71 -0.04 5.70
CA VAL A 118 1.28 -1.09 4.82
C VAL A 118 2.52 -1.72 5.46
N GLY A 119 2.52 -3.04 5.62
CA GLY A 119 3.67 -3.82 6.11
C GLY A 119 3.70 -4.15 7.61
N THR A 120 2.72 -3.72 8.39
CA THR A 120 2.61 -4.06 9.82
C THR A 120 1.41 -4.95 10.10
N TYR A 121 1.44 -6.18 9.58
CA TYR A 121 0.43 -7.16 9.96
C TYR A 121 0.83 -7.84 11.28
N ASP A 122 -0.03 -7.75 12.27
CA ASP A 122 0.11 -8.52 13.49
C ASP A 122 -0.22 -10.00 13.20
N ARG A 123 0.32 -10.90 14.02
CA ARG A 123 0.29 -12.36 13.78
C ARG A 123 -1.12 -12.97 13.71
N ASN A 124 -2.13 -12.26 14.17
CA ASN A 124 -3.53 -12.69 14.19
C ASN A 124 -4.33 -12.18 12.98
N GLN A 125 -3.69 -11.57 11.97
CA GLN A 125 -4.33 -10.89 10.84
C GLN A 125 -3.99 -11.51 9.48
N LEU A 126 -3.80 -12.83 9.42
CA LEU A 126 -3.51 -13.48 8.13
C LEU A 126 -4.69 -13.34 7.15
N GLU A 127 -5.92 -13.36 7.63
CA GLU A 127 -7.11 -13.09 6.82
C GLU A 127 -7.06 -11.70 6.21
N GLU A 128 -6.80 -10.65 7.02
CA GLU A 128 -6.70 -9.28 6.54
C GLU A 128 -5.61 -9.12 5.48
N TYR A 129 -4.45 -9.74 5.71
CA TYR A 129 -3.39 -9.79 4.71
C TYR A 129 -3.84 -10.45 3.41
N LEU A 130 -4.57 -11.55 3.47
CA LEU A 130 -5.09 -12.26 2.30
C LEU A 130 -6.19 -11.44 1.59
N CYS A 131 -7.01 -10.69 2.33
CA CYS A 131 -7.97 -9.75 1.76
C CYS A 131 -7.28 -8.58 1.07
N ASP A 132 -6.22 -8.00 1.64
CA ASP A 132 -5.42 -6.96 1.00
C ASP A 132 -4.72 -7.46 -0.27
N LEU A 133 -4.17 -8.69 -0.22
CA LEU A 133 -3.58 -9.34 -1.39
C LEU A 133 -4.61 -9.50 -2.53
N GLY A 134 -5.79 -10.04 -2.20
CA GLY A 134 -6.85 -10.25 -3.18
C GLY A 134 -7.44 -8.94 -3.68
N ALA A 135 -7.57 -7.92 -2.84
CA ALA A 135 -8.00 -6.58 -3.27
C ALA A 135 -7.05 -6.00 -4.32
N ALA A 136 -5.74 -6.18 -4.14
CA ALA A 136 -4.76 -5.79 -5.15
C ALA A 136 -4.87 -6.62 -6.45
N GLU A 137 -5.18 -7.92 -6.36
CA GLU A 137 -5.41 -8.77 -7.53
C GLU A 137 -6.67 -8.36 -8.31
N LEU A 138 -7.78 -8.02 -7.62
CA LEU A 138 -9.02 -7.57 -8.24
C LEU A 138 -8.90 -6.18 -8.86
N LEU A 139 -8.24 -5.24 -8.16
CA LEU A 139 -8.13 -3.84 -8.61
C LEU A 139 -7.08 -3.68 -9.73
N LEU A 140 -5.98 -4.43 -9.66
CA LEU A 140 -4.83 -4.40 -10.56
C LEU A 140 -4.59 -5.80 -11.14
N PRO A 141 -5.51 -6.33 -11.97
CA PRO A 141 -5.46 -7.72 -12.47
C PRO A 141 -4.14 -8.04 -13.16
N ARG A 142 -3.55 -9.17 -12.78
CA ARG A 142 -2.17 -9.54 -13.14
C ARG A 142 -1.90 -9.49 -14.64
N ARG A 143 -2.75 -10.11 -15.45
CA ARG A 143 -2.52 -10.23 -16.92
C ARG A 143 -2.53 -8.87 -17.63
N PRO A 144 -3.59 -8.04 -17.53
CA PRO A 144 -3.60 -6.73 -18.16
C PRO A 144 -2.55 -5.78 -17.56
N PHE A 145 -2.26 -5.89 -16.26
CA PHE A 145 -1.24 -5.07 -15.62
C PHE A 145 0.16 -5.38 -16.18
N LEU A 146 0.54 -6.65 -16.29
CA LEU A 146 1.83 -7.06 -16.87
C LEU A 146 1.92 -6.71 -18.36
N ALA A 147 0.82 -6.74 -19.10
CA ALA A 147 0.80 -6.35 -20.51
C ALA A 147 1.05 -4.83 -20.71
N ALA A 148 0.65 -4.01 -19.73
CA ALA A 148 0.87 -2.57 -19.75
C ALA A 148 2.20 -2.14 -19.10
N LEU A 149 2.87 -3.04 -18.34
CA LEU A 149 4.06 -2.73 -17.56
C LEU A 149 5.30 -2.72 -18.46
N PRO A 150 6.08 -1.61 -18.54
CA PRO A 150 7.34 -1.58 -19.26
C PRO A 150 8.41 -2.45 -18.59
N ALA A 151 9.40 -2.88 -19.37
CA ALA A 151 10.50 -3.72 -18.87
C ALA A 151 11.34 -3.06 -17.76
N GLN A 152 11.38 -1.75 -17.76
CA GLN A 152 12.12 -0.92 -16.79
C GLN A 152 11.21 0.18 -16.24
N PRO A 153 10.29 -0.15 -15.32
CA PRO A 153 9.33 0.83 -14.83
C PRO A 153 9.96 1.95 -14.02
N SER A 154 9.45 3.14 -14.21
CA SER A 154 9.76 4.41 -13.53
C SER A 154 8.56 4.88 -12.69
N ILE A 155 8.73 5.99 -11.97
CA ILE A 155 7.58 6.62 -11.28
C ILE A 155 6.57 7.22 -12.27
N ASP A 156 6.97 7.63 -13.46
CA ASP A 156 6.05 8.13 -14.48
C ASP A 156 5.14 6.99 -14.97
N ASP A 157 5.67 5.78 -15.13
CA ASP A 157 4.86 4.59 -15.43
C ASP A 157 3.90 4.23 -14.29
N VAL A 158 4.30 4.45 -13.03
CA VAL A 158 3.37 4.30 -11.89
C VAL A 158 2.18 5.24 -12.03
N ILE A 159 2.39 6.50 -12.43
CA ILE A 159 1.33 7.50 -12.59
C ILE A 159 0.39 7.11 -13.74
N GLU A 160 0.94 6.68 -14.86
CA GLU A 160 0.16 6.24 -16.03
C GLU A 160 -0.68 5.00 -15.71
N LEU A 161 -0.08 3.99 -15.10
CA LEU A 161 -0.77 2.77 -14.68
C LEU A 161 -1.83 3.05 -13.61
N ALA A 162 -1.52 3.90 -12.62
CA ALA A 162 -2.50 4.30 -11.60
C ALA A 162 -3.73 4.94 -12.22
N THR A 163 -3.54 5.79 -13.22
CA THR A 163 -4.64 6.41 -13.99
C THR A 163 -5.42 5.36 -14.78
N THR A 164 -4.74 4.49 -15.51
CA THR A 164 -5.34 3.44 -16.35
C THR A 164 -6.21 2.49 -15.53
N PHE A 165 -5.74 2.08 -14.36
CA PHE A 165 -6.44 1.12 -13.49
C PHE A 165 -7.34 1.80 -12.45
N THR A 166 -7.33 3.12 -12.35
CA THR A 166 -8.04 3.90 -11.34
C THR A 166 -7.70 3.40 -9.93
N ALA A 167 -6.40 3.37 -9.62
CA ALA A 167 -5.83 2.91 -8.36
C ALA A 167 -4.90 3.97 -7.76
N SER A 168 -4.60 3.85 -6.46
CA SER A 168 -3.65 4.78 -5.84
C SER A 168 -2.22 4.57 -6.35
N LEU A 169 -1.41 5.64 -6.36
CA LEU A 169 -0.01 5.57 -6.75
C LEU A 169 0.78 4.54 -5.92
N GLU A 170 0.51 4.48 -4.61
CA GLU A 170 1.18 3.54 -3.71
C GLU A 170 0.78 2.09 -4.00
N ALA A 171 -0.52 1.81 -4.20
CA ALA A 171 -0.98 0.47 -4.56
C ALA A 171 -0.40 0.02 -5.90
N THR A 172 -0.35 0.92 -6.89
CA THR A 172 0.23 0.64 -8.21
C THR A 172 1.72 0.38 -8.13
N ALA A 173 2.47 1.20 -7.39
CA ALA A 173 3.91 1.00 -7.20
C ALA A 173 4.22 -0.30 -6.44
N LEU A 174 3.44 -0.64 -5.40
CA LEU A 174 3.54 -1.92 -4.69
C LEU A 174 3.25 -3.10 -5.63
N ARG A 175 2.26 -2.96 -6.51
CA ARG A 175 1.95 -3.98 -7.52
C ARG A 175 3.13 -4.23 -8.45
N ILE A 176 3.79 -3.17 -8.93
CA ILE A 176 5.01 -3.26 -9.74
C ILE A 176 6.10 -4.03 -8.99
N VAL A 177 6.42 -3.59 -7.76
CA VAL A 177 7.49 -4.20 -6.94
C VAL A 177 7.24 -5.68 -6.67
N ASN A 178 5.99 -6.09 -6.52
CA ASN A 178 5.62 -7.49 -6.29
C ASN A 178 5.67 -8.34 -7.58
N LEU A 179 5.35 -7.77 -8.73
CA LEU A 179 5.25 -8.51 -9.99
C LEU A 179 6.58 -8.59 -10.75
N VAL A 180 7.45 -7.58 -10.65
CA VAL A 180 8.75 -7.61 -11.34
C VAL A 180 9.67 -8.68 -10.75
N THR A 181 10.42 -9.35 -11.61
CA THR A 181 11.40 -10.36 -11.21
C THR A 181 12.68 -9.74 -10.66
N ALA A 182 13.09 -8.60 -11.20
CA ALA A 182 14.28 -7.87 -10.77
C ALA A 182 14.11 -7.32 -9.33
N PRO A 183 15.18 -7.28 -8.51
CA PRO A 183 15.15 -6.64 -7.21
C PRO A 183 14.78 -5.16 -7.32
N MET A 184 13.66 -4.79 -6.74
CA MET A 184 13.12 -3.44 -6.73
C MET A 184 12.50 -3.11 -5.37
N ALA A 185 12.56 -1.83 -4.98
CA ALA A 185 11.89 -1.33 -3.79
C ALA A 185 11.13 -0.03 -4.10
N LEU A 186 9.97 0.10 -3.47
CA LEU A 186 9.28 1.37 -3.29
C LEU A 186 9.72 2.00 -1.98
N VAL A 187 10.11 3.27 -2.03
CA VAL A 187 10.42 4.06 -0.84
C VAL A 187 9.54 5.32 -0.86
N VAL A 188 8.87 5.55 0.26
CA VAL A 188 8.09 6.77 0.48
C VAL A 188 8.88 7.67 1.42
N LEU A 189 9.15 8.88 0.96
CA LEU A 189 9.90 9.88 1.70
C LEU A 189 9.00 11.07 2.02
N GLU A 190 9.20 11.66 3.20
CA GLU A 190 8.54 12.91 3.64
C GLU A 190 9.56 13.80 4.37
N PRO A 191 9.44 15.13 4.27
CA PRO A 191 10.20 16.06 5.11
C PRO A 191 9.82 15.86 6.58
N ALA A 192 10.75 15.40 7.40
CA ALA A 192 10.48 15.10 8.81
C ALA A 192 11.70 15.36 9.70
N TRP A 193 11.45 15.56 10.98
CA TRP A 193 12.48 15.47 12.02
C TRP A 193 12.71 14.01 12.42
N LYS A 194 13.90 13.71 12.95
CA LYS A 194 14.11 12.42 13.64
C LYS A 194 13.20 12.32 14.87
N PRO A 195 12.78 11.13 15.27
CA PRO A 195 11.99 10.98 16.50
C PRO A 195 12.64 11.59 17.75
N ALA A 196 13.97 11.58 17.84
CA ALA A 196 14.72 12.22 18.92
C ALA A 196 14.64 13.76 18.84
N GLU A 197 14.79 14.34 17.65
CA GLU A 197 14.65 15.79 17.40
C GLU A 197 13.23 16.25 17.71
N GLN A 198 12.22 15.50 17.28
CA GLN A 198 10.81 15.83 17.55
C GLN A 198 10.50 15.80 19.06
N ARG A 199 10.99 14.78 19.79
CA ARG A 199 10.83 14.71 21.25
C ARG A 199 11.48 15.91 21.95
N GLU A 200 12.67 16.30 21.50
CA GLU A 200 13.37 17.47 22.05
C GLU A 200 12.63 18.76 21.77
N LEU A 201 12.05 18.94 20.58
CA LEU A 201 11.21 20.10 20.25
C LEU A 201 9.96 20.17 21.14
N VAL A 202 9.28 19.05 21.36
CA VAL A 202 8.13 18.98 22.28
C VAL A 202 8.56 19.29 23.70
N ARG A 203 9.67 18.72 24.19
CA ARG A 203 10.22 19.01 25.52
C ARG A 203 10.51 20.50 25.72
N ARG A 204 11.10 21.15 24.72
CA ARG A 204 11.41 22.59 24.76
C ARG A 204 10.15 23.46 24.73
N ALA A 205 9.15 23.07 23.94
CA ALA A 205 7.87 23.79 23.86
C ALA A 205 7.07 23.72 25.17
N THR A 206 7.29 22.69 26.00
CA THR A 206 6.61 22.51 27.30
C THR A 206 7.40 23.12 28.49
N GLN A 207 8.63 23.56 28.29
CA GLN A 207 9.41 24.24 29.33
C GLN A 207 9.13 25.75 29.32
N PRO A 208 9.04 26.43 30.49
CA PRO A 208 8.91 27.89 30.53
C PRO A 208 10.07 28.52 29.76
N ALA A 209 9.74 29.37 28.79
CA ALA A 209 10.73 30.06 28.01
C ALA A 209 11.69 30.85 28.90
N LEU A 210 12.96 30.55 28.91
CA LEU A 210 14.00 31.47 29.33
C LEU A 210 13.95 32.65 28.35
N VAL A 211 13.52 33.81 28.88
CA VAL A 211 13.31 35.04 28.11
C VAL A 211 14.56 35.34 27.27
N GLY A 212 14.40 35.37 25.94
CA GLY A 212 15.41 35.86 25.00
C GLY A 212 16.10 34.83 24.10
N LEU A 213 15.81 33.51 24.17
CA LEU A 213 16.35 32.51 23.27
C LEU A 213 15.26 31.90 22.37
N GLU A 214 15.00 32.55 21.24
CA GLU A 214 14.24 31.93 20.13
C GLU A 214 15.03 30.79 19.56
N CYS A 215 14.78 29.57 20.02
CA CYS A 215 15.41 28.38 19.46
C CYS A 215 14.64 27.95 18.20
N ARG A 216 15.10 28.34 17.02
CA ARG A 216 14.54 27.85 15.76
C ARG A 216 14.66 26.33 15.69
N PRO A 217 13.60 25.61 15.31
CA PRO A 217 13.69 24.18 15.09
C PRO A 217 14.70 23.89 13.96
N PRO A 218 15.44 22.78 14.03
CA PRO A 218 16.30 22.36 12.94
C PRO A 218 15.48 22.15 11.66
N PRO A 219 16.06 22.33 10.47
CA PRO A 219 15.35 22.06 9.22
C PRO A 219 14.93 20.59 9.16
N LYS A 220 13.73 20.34 8.66
CA LYS A 220 13.28 18.98 8.33
C LYS A 220 14.16 18.44 7.19
N LYS A 221 14.53 17.15 7.28
CA LYS A 221 15.22 16.45 6.21
C LYS A 221 14.26 15.49 5.52
N LEU A 222 14.49 15.20 4.25
CA LEU A 222 13.78 14.17 3.52
C LEU A 222 14.12 12.80 4.12
N ARG A 223 13.11 12.10 4.69
CA ARG A 223 13.28 10.86 5.45
C ARG A 223 12.33 9.77 4.98
N VAL A 224 12.78 8.54 5.14
CA VAL A 224 11.96 7.35 4.90
C VAL A 224 10.79 7.35 5.87
N ARG A 225 9.58 7.46 5.35
CA ARG A 225 8.34 7.19 6.06
C ARG A 225 8.12 5.69 6.18
N TRP A 226 8.20 5.00 5.05
CA TRP A 226 8.23 3.55 4.93
C TRP A 226 8.88 3.12 3.61
N ALA A 227 9.29 1.85 3.55
CA ALA A 227 9.83 1.25 2.33
C ALA A 227 9.39 -0.20 2.24
N TYR A 228 9.24 -0.70 1.01
CA TYR A 228 8.91 -2.08 0.73
C TYR A 228 9.69 -2.57 -0.50
N GLY A 229 10.41 -3.67 -0.32
CA GLY A 229 11.19 -4.31 -1.38
C GLY A 229 11.58 -5.72 -0.96
N PRO A 230 10.72 -6.75 -1.25
CA PRO A 230 10.90 -8.10 -0.71
C PRO A 230 12.18 -8.78 -1.18
N LYS A 231 12.79 -8.28 -2.27
CA LYS A 231 14.03 -8.80 -2.87
C LYS A 231 15.22 -7.88 -2.67
N MET A 232 15.10 -6.87 -1.80
CA MET A 232 16.14 -5.89 -1.51
C MET A 232 16.49 -5.85 -0.03
N ALA A 233 17.62 -5.23 0.32
CA ALA A 233 17.97 -4.97 1.71
C ALA A 233 16.95 -4.05 2.38
N THR A 234 16.71 -4.27 3.68
CA THR A 234 15.78 -3.44 4.45
C THR A 234 16.25 -2.00 4.53
N ILE A 235 15.39 -1.07 4.15
CA ILE A 235 15.61 0.36 4.27
C ILE A 235 14.95 0.84 5.57
N PRO A 236 15.74 1.36 6.54
CA PRO A 236 15.21 1.71 7.85
C PRO A 236 14.27 2.91 7.80
N LYS A 237 13.17 2.84 8.53
CA LYS A 237 12.27 4.00 8.79
C LYS A 237 13.06 5.14 9.44
N HIS A 238 12.71 6.37 9.09
CA HIS A 238 13.36 7.62 9.54
C HIS A 238 14.81 7.84 9.05
N LYS A 239 15.38 6.93 8.27
CA LYS A 239 16.66 7.17 7.60
C LYS A 239 16.52 8.42 6.72
N SER A 240 17.47 9.36 6.80
CA SER A 240 17.51 10.54 5.92
C SER A 240 18.18 10.20 4.60
N VAL A 241 17.72 10.85 3.54
CA VAL A 241 18.45 10.96 2.28
C VAL A 241 19.77 11.69 2.56
N ASP A 242 20.83 11.32 1.88
CA ASP A 242 22.11 12.02 1.94
C ASP A 242 22.01 13.32 1.10
N ASP A 243 22.30 14.45 1.75
CA ASP A 243 22.20 15.78 1.15
C ASP A 243 23.13 15.95 -0.08
N ALA A 244 24.16 15.10 -0.24
CA ALA A 244 25.06 15.09 -1.40
C ALA A 244 24.49 14.35 -2.63
N THR A 245 23.34 13.71 -2.53
CA THR A 245 22.74 12.94 -3.64
C THR A 245 21.73 13.77 -4.44
N LEU A 246 21.55 13.43 -5.72
CA LEU A 246 20.50 14.05 -6.54
C LEU A 246 19.10 13.80 -5.97
N LEU A 247 18.90 12.71 -5.24
CA LEU A 247 17.61 12.43 -4.57
C LEU A 247 17.24 13.53 -3.57
N ALA A 248 18.20 14.19 -2.94
CA ALA A 248 17.95 15.30 -2.01
C ALA A 248 17.33 16.53 -2.71
N THR A 249 17.56 16.72 -4.01
CA THR A 249 17.04 17.87 -4.77
C THR A 249 15.62 17.67 -5.31
N VAL A 250 15.01 16.49 -5.11
CA VAL A 250 13.72 16.14 -5.73
C VAL A 250 12.56 17.05 -5.33
N LEU A 251 12.59 17.64 -4.13
CA LEU A 251 11.57 18.61 -3.71
C LEU A 251 11.65 19.92 -4.53
N ASP A 252 12.84 20.31 -4.94
CA ASP A 252 13.06 21.54 -5.71
C ASP A 252 12.90 21.30 -7.21
N THR A 253 13.36 20.13 -7.70
CA THR A 253 13.36 19.79 -9.13
C THR A 253 12.05 19.13 -9.59
N GLY A 254 11.22 18.67 -8.67
CA GLY A 254 9.98 17.93 -8.92
C GLY A 254 10.20 16.45 -9.25
N SER A 255 11.29 16.10 -9.94
CA SER A 255 11.63 14.71 -10.26
C SER A 255 13.12 14.52 -10.49
N VAL A 256 13.61 13.31 -10.23
CA VAL A 256 14.98 12.89 -10.57
C VAL A 256 15.00 11.46 -11.10
N ASN A 257 15.80 11.23 -12.14
CA ASN A 257 16.08 9.91 -12.69
C ASN A 257 17.58 9.78 -12.89
N TYR A 258 18.23 8.88 -12.18
CA TYR A 258 19.69 8.71 -12.26
C TYR A 258 20.12 7.33 -11.77
N GLU A 259 21.39 6.98 -12.04
CA GLU A 259 22.06 5.84 -11.43
C GLU A 259 23.09 6.34 -10.42
N GLY A 260 22.99 5.85 -9.18
CA GLY A 260 23.89 6.32 -8.11
C GLY A 260 23.49 5.84 -6.72
N ALA A 261 24.13 6.41 -5.71
CA ALA A 261 23.83 6.18 -4.31
C ALA A 261 22.62 7.01 -3.84
N THR A 262 21.94 6.53 -2.82
CA THR A 262 20.80 7.22 -2.18
C THR A 262 21.10 7.74 -0.78
N GLY A 263 22.12 7.17 -0.12
CA GLY A 263 22.33 7.30 1.32
C GLY A 263 21.33 6.56 2.19
N LEU A 264 20.30 5.92 1.58
CA LEU A 264 19.28 5.14 2.31
C LEU A 264 19.73 3.71 2.60
N THR A 265 20.49 3.15 1.69
CA THR A 265 21.11 1.81 1.77
C THR A 265 22.41 1.82 0.98
N ASP A 266 23.30 0.88 1.26
CA ASP A 266 24.56 0.75 0.56
C ASP A 266 24.34 0.25 -0.87
N GLY A 267 25.16 0.75 -1.78
CA GLY A 267 25.14 0.35 -3.18
C GLY A 267 24.74 1.46 -4.16
N THR A 268 24.81 1.10 -5.45
CA THR A 268 24.38 1.92 -6.58
C THR A 268 23.07 1.36 -7.12
N PHE A 269 22.12 2.24 -7.38
CA PHE A 269 20.77 1.89 -7.83
C PHE A 269 20.37 2.73 -9.03
N GLN A 270 19.53 2.19 -9.88
CA GLN A 270 18.72 3.02 -10.77
C GLN A 270 17.57 3.58 -9.95
N ILE A 271 17.47 4.90 -9.93
CA ILE A 271 16.59 5.69 -9.08
C ILE A 271 15.64 6.47 -9.96
N SER A 272 14.36 6.24 -9.79
CA SER A 272 13.32 7.10 -10.34
C SER A 272 12.52 7.66 -9.17
N ALA A 273 12.48 8.97 -9.00
CA ALA A 273 11.80 9.62 -7.91
C ALA A 273 11.02 10.84 -8.37
N ARG A 274 9.87 11.09 -7.73
CA ARG A 274 9.02 12.24 -8.04
C ARG A 274 8.37 12.81 -6.78
N HIS A 275 8.32 14.13 -6.69
CA HIS A 275 7.55 14.87 -5.70
C HIS A 275 6.08 14.79 -6.06
N LEU A 276 5.29 14.16 -5.21
CA LEU A 276 3.86 13.89 -5.37
C LEU A 276 3.15 14.19 -4.06
N PRO A 277 2.91 15.49 -3.76
CA PRO A 277 2.24 15.89 -2.54
C PRO A 277 0.82 15.31 -2.46
N TYR A 278 0.34 15.12 -1.24
CA TYR A 278 -1.01 14.64 -0.99
C TYR A 278 -1.61 15.34 0.22
N TYR A 279 -2.92 15.26 0.37
CA TYR A 279 -3.61 15.83 1.51
C TYR A 279 -3.85 14.78 2.59
N ARG A 280 -3.59 15.15 3.84
CA ARG A 280 -3.91 14.36 5.04
C ARG A 280 -4.53 15.30 6.07
N GLU A 281 -5.73 14.99 6.53
CA GLU A 281 -6.46 15.81 7.53
C GLU A 281 -6.54 17.30 7.15
N GLY A 282 -6.69 17.58 5.84
CA GLY A 282 -6.77 18.94 5.33
C GLY A 282 -5.42 19.65 5.11
N GLU A 283 -4.30 19.04 5.50
CA GLU A 283 -2.96 19.58 5.29
C GLU A 283 -2.29 18.99 4.07
N ALA A 284 -1.62 19.82 3.28
CA ALA A 284 -0.77 19.38 2.19
C ALA A 284 0.54 18.80 2.76
N ILE A 285 0.81 17.55 2.45
CA ILE A 285 2.02 16.83 2.86
C ILE A 285 2.92 16.64 1.64
N ASP A 286 4.13 17.17 1.72
CA ASP A 286 5.17 16.87 0.73
C ASP A 286 5.54 15.40 0.82
N ARG A 287 5.32 14.67 -0.26
CA ARG A 287 5.66 13.25 -0.38
C ARG A 287 6.48 13.03 -1.63
N VAL A 288 7.53 12.24 -1.50
CA VAL A 288 8.31 11.75 -2.63
C VAL A 288 8.14 10.25 -2.74
N LEU A 289 7.72 9.76 -3.90
CA LEU A 289 7.76 8.35 -4.25
C LEU A 289 9.06 8.05 -4.99
N VAL A 290 9.71 6.97 -4.59
CA VAL A 290 10.99 6.53 -5.15
C VAL A 290 10.90 5.07 -5.51
N LEU A 291 11.20 4.73 -6.75
CA LEU A 291 11.52 3.36 -7.17
C LEU A 291 13.03 3.20 -7.20
N LEU A 292 13.52 2.24 -6.43
CA LEU A 292 14.91 1.80 -6.44
C LEU A 292 15.00 0.45 -7.14
N ARG A 293 15.91 0.30 -8.08
CA ARG A 293 16.18 -0.94 -8.78
C ARG A 293 17.69 -1.20 -8.82
N ASN A 294 18.10 -2.45 -8.57
CA ASN A 294 19.49 -2.82 -8.80
C ASN A 294 19.84 -2.59 -10.26
N PRO A 295 21.04 -2.04 -10.55
CA PRO A 295 21.52 -1.94 -11.92
C PRO A 295 21.47 -3.33 -12.57
N THR A 296 20.97 -3.40 -13.77
CA THR A 296 21.06 -4.63 -14.55
C THR A 296 22.55 -4.86 -14.83
N ASN A 297 23.11 -5.98 -14.38
CA ASN A 297 24.43 -6.38 -14.85
C ASN A 297 24.38 -6.44 -16.37
N ARG A 298 25.11 -5.52 -17.02
CA ARG A 298 25.34 -5.53 -18.47
C ARG A 298 26.25 -6.69 -18.84
#